data_029402132fed9b590ed23fe8252ace28
#
_entry.id   029402132fed9b590ed23fe8252ace28
#
_cell.length_a   1.000
_cell.length_b   1.000
_cell.length_c   1.000
_cell.angle_alpha   90.00
_cell.angle_beta   90.00
_cell.angle_gamma   90.00
#
_symmetry.space_group_name_H-M   'P 1'
#
loop_
_entity.id
_entity.type
_entity.pdbx_description
1 polymer ?
#
loop_
_entity_poly.entity_id
_entity_poly.type
_entity_poly.pdbx_seq_one_letter_code
_entity_poly.pdbx_strand_id
1 'polypeptide(L)'
;MQTVLTPDVLKTMSCDEFEDWRDSGEDYRRELTHAVMRDLSCPENWDMNGEYRSEFGGFFPVQVRFTPPHGNYHIAVCSPGAISPAWMVVFVPASGRPFSVIRILNGYQPELVSHTVSLTARLDADGYSQASIISILTAEGAA
;
A
#
# COMPACT_ATOMS: atom_id res chain seq x y z
N MET A 1 25.57 11.69 -2.23
CA MET A 1 24.53 12.70 -1.94
C MET A 1 23.18 12.01 -1.89
N GLN A 2 22.45 12.22 -0.83
CA GLN A 2 21.13 11.61 -0.71
C GLN A 2 20.12 12.32 -1.60
N THR A 3 19.31 11.52 -2.31
CA THR A 3 18.19 12.03 -3.07
C THR A 3 17.07 12.41 -2.10
N VAL A 4 16.53 13.62 -2.26
CA VAL A 4 15.32 14.01 -1.52
C VAL A 4 14.10 13.32 -2.15
N LEU A 5 13.36 12.60 -1.34
CA LEU A 5 12.19 11.84 -1.81
C LEU A 5 10.96 12.73 -1.84
N THR A 6 10.72 13.31 -3.00
CA THR A 6 9.49 14.09 -3.28
C THR A 6 8.51 13.23 -4.07
N PRO A 7 7.22 13.61 -4.16
CA PRO A 7 6.28 12.88 -5.01
C PRO A 7 6.75 12.73 -6.45
N ASP A 8 7.39 13.76 -7.00
CA ASP A 8 7.89 13.69 -8.38
C ASP A 8 9.00 12.67 -8.53
N VAL A 9 9.90 12.58 -7.55
CA VAL A 9 10.98 11.57 -7.54
C VAL A 9 10.37 10.16 -7.45
N LEU A 10 9.40 9.98 -6.56
CA LEU A 10 8.74 8.67 -6.39
C LEU A 10 8.01 8.23 -7.66
N LYS A 11 7.44 9.15 -8.41
CA LYS A 11 6.78 8.85 -9.69
C LYS A 11 7.72 8.33 -10.75
N THR A 12 8.98 8.72 -10.70
CA THR A 12 9.97 8.36 -11.72
C THR A 12 10.90 7.22 -11.29
N MET A 13 10.80 6.76 -10.04
CA MET A 13 11.65 5.68 -9.54
C MET A 13 11.35 4.37 -10.25
N SER A 14 12.41 3.70 -10.70
CA SER A 14 12.34 2.36 -11.28
C SER A 14 12.27 1.28 -10.20
N CYS A 15 11.93 0.05 -10.60
CA CYS A 15 11.98 -1.10 -9.69
C CYS A 15 13.35 -1.26 -9.06
N ASP A 16 14.42 -1.09 -9.85
CA ASP A 16 15.79 -1.24 -9.37
C ASP A 16 16.13 -0.18 -8.33
N GLU A 17 15.66 1.05 -8.51
CA GLU A 17 15.88 2.11 -7.53
C GLU A 17 15.15 1.84 -6.21
N PHE A 18 13.91 1.34 -6.26
CA PHE A 18 13.20 0.91 -5.06
C PHE A 18 13.95 -0.21 -4.33
N GLU A 19 14.46 -1.18 -5.09
CA GLU A 19 15.23 -2.28 -4.52
C GLU A 19 16.54 -1.81 -3.88
N ASP A 20 17.23 -0.87 -4.52
CA ASP A 20 18.45 -0.28 -3.98
C ASP A 20 18.19 0.42 -2.63
N TRP A 21 17.08 1.15 -2.51
CA TRP A 21 16.68 1.76 -1.24
C TRP A 21 16.43 0.70 -0.17
N ARG A 22 15.72 -0.37 -0.53
CA ARG A 22 15.46 -1.48 0.40
C ARG A 22 16.77 -2.10 0.89
N ASP A 23 17.69 -2.35 -0.04
CA ASP A 23 18.95 -3.07 0.25
C ASP A 23 19.98 -2.19 0.95
N SER A 24 19.77 -0.87 0.97
CA SER A 24 20.68 0.07 1.63
C SER A 24 20.58 0.03 3.17
N GLY A 25 19.60 -0.65 3.71
CA GLY A 25 19.44 -0.84 5.15
C GLY A 25 18.11 -0.36 5.68
N GLU A 26 17.84 -0.68 6.96
CA GLU A 26 16.57 -0.39 7.59
C GLU A 26 16.26 1.11 7.63
N ASP A 27 17.25 1.95 7.91
CA ASP A 27 17.02 3.39 8.00
C ASP A 27 16.58 3.99 6.66
N TYR A 28 17.23 3.56 5.56
CA TYR A 28 16.84 3.98 4.21
C TYR A 28 15.44 3.48 3.84
N ARG A 29 15.15 2.25 4.21
CA ARG A 29 13.83 1.66 3.98
C ARG A 29 12.74 2.43 4.72
N ARG A 30 12.99 2.83 5.97
CA ARG A 30 12.07 3.67 6.75
C ARG A 30 11.87 5.03 6.10
N GLU A 31 12.95 5.64 5.65
CA GLU A 31 12.90 6.95 4.99
C GLU A 31 12.04 6.88 3.73
N LEU A 32 12.25 5.87 2.89
CA LEU A 32 11.47 5.66 1.68
C LEU A 32 9.99 5.43 2.02
N THR A 33 9.70 4.58 2.98
CA THR A 33 8.33 4.26 3.40
C THR A 33 7.63 5.49 3.97
N HIS A 34 8.31 6.27 4.80
CA HIS A 34 7.74 7.50 5.35
C HIS A 34 7.47 8.55 4.26
N ALA A 35 8.32 8.61 3.25
CA ALA A 35 8.09 9.51 2.12
C ALA A 35 6.78 9.17 1.40
N VAL A 36 6.50 7.88 1.21
CA VAL A 36 5.24 7.43 0.63
C VAL A 36 4.06 7.73 1.56
N MET A 37 4.21 7.43 2.85
CA MET A 37 3.13 7.66 3.83
C MET A 37 2.71 9.13 3.89
N ARG A 38 3.64 10.07 3.71
CA ARG A 38 3.33 11.50 3.72
C ARG A 38 2.36 11.91 2.61
N ASP A 39 2.33 11.15 1.52
CA ASP A 39 1.45 11.44 0.38
C ASP A 39 0.08 10.78 0.50
N LEU A 40 -0.12 9.95 1.51
CA LEU A 40 -1.33 9.16 1.68
C LEU A 40 -2.21 9.71 2.81
N SER A 41 -3.52 9.56 2.65
CA SER A 41 -4.51 9.95 3.66
C SER A 41 -5.06 8.70 4.35
N CYS A 42 -5.13 8.74 5.68
CA CYS A 42 -5.68 7.64 6.47
C CYS A 42 -7.11 7.99 6.88
N PRO A 43 -8.08 7.08 6.70
CA PRO A 43 -9.44 7.31 7.19
C PRO A 43 -9.47 7.52 8.70
N GLU A 44 -10.47 8.27 9.16
CA GLU A 44 -10.68 8.50 10.59
C GLU A 44 -10.84 7.18 11.33
N ASN A 45 -10.19 7.06 12.48
CA ASN A 45 -10.16 5.88 13.35
C ASN A 45 -9.44 4.66 12.77
N TRP A 46 -8.89 4.76 11.56
CA TRP A 46 -8.01 3.75 11.00
C TRP A 46 -6.57 4.04 11.41
N ASP A 47 -5.73 3.02 11.31
CA ASP A 47 -4.31 3.12 11.65
C ASP A 47 -3.47 2.93 10.38
N MET A 48 -2.52 3.83 10.16
CA MET A 48 -1.61 3.76 9.01
C MET A 48 -0.18 3.51 9.50
N ASN A 49 0.42 2.39 9.10
CA ASN A 49 1.77 2.01 9.50
C ASN A 49 2.58 1.48 8.33
N GLY A 50 3.88 1.75 8.37
CA GLY A 50 4.82 1.14 7.46
C GLY A 50 5.23 -0.25 7.96
N GLU A 51 5.45 -1.18 7.03
CA GLU A 51 6.00 -2.49 7.37
C GLU A 51 7.49 -2.53 7.02
N TYR A 52 8.31 -2.73 8.03
CA TYR A 52 9.77 -2.71 7.87
C TYR A 52 10.41 -4.09 8.01
N ARG A 53 9.64 -5.06 8.46
CA ARG A 53 10.15 -6.42 8.69
C ARG A 53 10.10 -7.25 7.40
N SER A 54 10.87 -8.33 7.40
CA SER A 54 11.09 -9.14 6.21
C SER A 54 10.02 -10.18 5.93
N GLU A 55 8.90 -10.20 6.64
CA GLU A 55 7.83 -11.16 6.37
C GLU A 55 7.20 -10.87 5.01
N PHE A 56 6.07 -10.22 5.01
CA PHE A 56 5.43 -9.79 3.79
C PHE A 56 6.22 -8.64 3.14
N GLY A 57 6.68 -7.71 3.96
CA GLY A 57 7.43 -6.54 3.52
C GLY A 57 8.82 -6.86 2.96
N GLY A 58 9.34 -8.06 3.18
CA GLY A 58 10.61 -8.47 2.60
C GLY A 58 10.57 -8.57 1.08
N PHE A 59 9.39 -8.76 0.51
CA PHE A 59 9.20 -8.85 -0.94
C PHE A 59 8.98 -7.51 -1.61
N PHE A 60 8.64 -6.48 -0.85
CA PHE A 60 8.37 -5.16 -1.40
C PHE A 60 9.23 -4.12 -0.69
N PRO A 61 9.91 -3.25 -1.47
CA PRO A 61 10.70 -2.16 -0.89
C PRO A 61 9.88 -1.25 0.02
N VAL A 62 8.64 -0.95 -0.36
CA VAL A 62 7.69 -0.20 0.45
C VAL A 62 6.42 -1.01 0.64
N GLN A 63 5.97 -1.09 1.88
CA GLN A 63 4.63 -1.60 2.20
C GLN A 63 4.04 -0.73 3.30
N VAL A 64 2.88 -0.14 3.02
CA VAL A 64 2.12 0.66 3.98
C VAL A 64 0.80 -0.04 4.25
N ARG A 65 0.46 -0.20 5.53
CA ARG A 65 -0.76 -0.88 5.96
C ARG A 65 -1.76 0.10 6.53
N PHE A 66 -3.02 -0.06 6.13
CA PHE A 66 -4.16 0.66 6.68
C PHE A 66 -5.07 -0.35 7.37
N THR A 67 -5.23 -0.22 8.69
CA THR A 67 -5.97 -1.19 9.50
C THR A 67 -7.21 -0.55 10.10
N PRO A 68 -8.42 -1.11 9.87
CA PRO A 68 -9.63 -0.61 10.51
C PRO A 68 -9.63 -0.90 12.01
N PRO A 69 -10.51 -0.20 12.80
CA PRO A 69 -10.52 -0.39 14.25
C PRO A 69 -10.76 -1.82 14.71
N HIS A 70 -11.58 -2.59 14.00
CA HIS A 70 -11.86 -3.99 14.37
C HIS A 70 -10.70 -4.94 14.06
N GLY A 71 -9.78 -4.56 13.17
CA GLY A 71 -8.58 -5.35 12.87
C GLY A 71 -8.81 -6.66 12.12
N ASN A 72 -9.97 -6.85 11.50
CA ASN A 72 -10.31 -8.12 10.83
C ASN A 72 -9.65 -8.28 9.46
N TYR A 73 -9.06 -7.22 8.95
CA TYR A 73 -8.28 -7.20 7.72
C TYR A 73 -7.42 -5.94 7.72
N HIS A 74 -6.56 -5.82 6.72
CA HIS A 74 -5.91 -4.53 6.44
C HIS A 74 -5.77 -4.36 4.93
N ILE A 75 -5.57 -3.11 4.52
CA ILE A 75 -5.24 -2.78 3.13
C ILE A 75 -3.75 -2.49 3.08
N ALA A 76 -3.04 -3.14 2.18
CA ALA A 76 -1.61 -2.93 1.99
C ALA A 76 -1.35 -2.25 0.65
N VAL A 77 -0.48 -1.24 0.68
CA VAL A 77 0.02 -0.58 -0.52
C VAL A 77 1.45 -1.01 -0.71
N CYS A 78 1.76 -1.60 -1.87
CA CYS A 78 3.07 -2.17 -2.15
C CYS A 78 3.71 -1.46 -3.35
N SER A 79 4.97 -1.08 -3.21
CA SER A 79 5.75 -0.47 -4.29
C SER A 79 6.20 -1.49 -5.33
N PRO A 80 6.63 -1.04 -6.51
CA PRO A 80 7.34 -1.92 -7.44
C PRO A 80 8.55 -2.56 -6.76
N GLY A 81 8.90 -3.76 -7.22
CA GLY A 81 10.03 -4.52 -6.73
C GLY A 81 10.18 -5.82 -7.48
N ALA A 82 10.91 -6.78 -6.94
CA ALA A 82 11.19 -8.05 -7.60
C ALA A 82 9.93 -8.89 -7.87
N ILE A 83 8.90 -8.74 -7.02
CA ILE A 83 7.66 -9.51 -7.14
C ILE A 83 6.76 -8.96 -8.24
N SER A 84 6.69 -7.63 -8.34
CA SER A 84 5.81 -6.98 -9.33
C SER A 84 6.43 -5.66 -9.80
N PRO A 85 6.36 -5.37 -11.10
CA PRO A 85 6.83 -4.07 -11.61
C PRO A 85 5.87 -2.93 -11.38
N ALA A 86 4.70 -3.19 -10.82
CA ALA A 86 3.65 -2.18 -10.62
C ALA A 86 3.37 -1.95 -9.14
N TRP A 87 2.93 -0.73 -8.82
CA TRP A 87 2.31 -0.45 -7.53
C TRP A 87 1.01 -1.23 -7.42
N MET A 88 0.74 -1.77 -6.24
CA MET A 88 -0.47 -2.56 -6.00
C MET A 88 -1.15 -2.15 -4.71
N VAL A 89 -2.48 -2.26 -4.68
CA VAL A 89 -3.25 -2.19 -3.44
C VAL A 89 -3.86 -3.56 -3.19
N VAL A 90 -3.63 -4.10 -1.99
CA VAL A 90 -3.95 -5.48 -1.66
C VAL A 90 -4.85 -5.52 -0.43
N PHE A 91 -5.90 -6.33 -0.49
CA PHE A 91 -6.77 -6.63 0.66
C PHE A 91 -6.24 -7.88 1.36
N VAL A 92 -5.88 -7.76 2.63
CA VAL A 92 -5.28 -8.87 3.40
C VAL A 92 -6.16 -9.19 4.60
N PRO A 93 -6.81 -10.37 4.63
CA PRO A 93 -7.62 -10.76 5.79
C PRO A 93 -6.73 -11.01 7.02
N ALA A 94 -7.35 -11.05 8.21
CA ALA A 94 -6.62 -11.24 9.46
C ALA A 94 -5.80 -12.52 9.48
N SER A 95 -6.25 -13.57 8.79
CA SER A 95 -5.52 -14.83 8.64
C SER A 95 -4.28 -14.69 7.74
N GLY A 96 -4.16 -13.59 6.99
CA GLY A 96 -3.09 -13.36 6.02
C GLY A 96 -3.33 -14.01 4.67
N ARG A 97 -4.23 -14.97 4.58
CA ARG A 97 -4.50 -15.69 3.34
C ARG A 97 -5.95 -16.12 3.24
N PRO A 98 -6.53 -16.14 2.04
CA PRO A 98 -5.96 -15.57 0.81
C PRO A 98 -6.01 -14.05 0.83
N PHE A 99 -4.99 -13.41 0.28
CA PHE A 99 -5.05 -11.98 0.02
C PHE A 99 -5.55 -11.73 -1.40
N SER A 100 -6.07 -10.53 -1.65
CA SER A 100 -6.62 -10.18 -2.96
C SER A 100 -6.00 -8.87 -3.45
N VAL A 101 -5.47 -8.88 -4.67
CA VAL A 101 -5.03 -7.65 -5.32
C VAL A 101 -6.28 -6.91 -5.80
N ILE A 102 -6.60 -5.79 -5.17
CA ILE A 102 -7.83 -5.04 -5.48
C ILE A 102 -7.59 -3.92 -6.49
N ARG A 103 -6.34 -3.51 -6.67
CA ARG A 103 -5.99 -2.52 -7.67
C ARG A 103 -4.53 -2.62 -8.07
N ILE A 104 -4.28 -2.55 -9.37
CA ILE A 104 -2.93 -2.40 -9.92
C ILE A 104 -2.86 -0.99 -10.49
N LEU A 105 -1.82 -0.23 -10.09
CA LEU A 105 -1.69 1.16 -10.46
C LEU A 105 -0.74 1.31 -11.65
N ASN A 106 -1.04 2.28 -12.49
CA ASN A 106 -0.17 2.67 -13.59
C ASN A 106 0.78 3.78 -13.11
N GLY A 107 1.78 3.39 -12.31
CA GLY A 107 2.73 4.29 -11.71
C GLY A 107 2.33 4.72 -10.29
N TYR A 108 3.07 5.66 -9.73
CA TYR A 108 2.82 6.17 -8.39
C TYR A 108 1.63 7.14 -8.41
N GLN A 109 0.53 6.72 -7.83
CA GLN A 109 -0.73 7.47 -7.82
C GLN A 109 -1.30 7.51 -6.40
N PRO A 110 -0.71 8.31 -5.49
CA PRO A 110 -1.15 8.33 -4.09
C PRO A 110 -2.60 8.76 -3.91
N GLU A 111 -3.14 9.59 -4.79
CA GLU A 111 -4.54 10.00 -4.76
C GLU A 111 -5.49 8.81 -4.96
N LEU A 112 -5.15 7.92 -5.88
CA LEU A 112 -5.94 6.72 -6.12
C LEU A 112 -5.86 5.74 -4.96
N VAL A 113 -4.68 5.62 -4.35
CA VAL A 113 -4.51 4.80 -3.14
C VAL A 113 -5.41 5.33 -2.03
N SER A 114 -5.33 6.64 -1.75
CA SER A 114 -6.13 7.28 -0.70
C SER A 114 -7.62 7.14 -0.98
N HIS A 115 -8.04 7.28 -2.23
CA HIS A 115 -9.42 7.07 -2.65
C HIS A 115 -9.87 5.62 -2.37
N THR A 116 -9.05 4.65 -2.73
CA THR A 116 -9.36 3.23 -2.54
C THR A 116 -9.53 2.89 -1.05
N VAL A 117 -8.63 3.38 -0.21
CA VAL A 117 -8.70 3.16 1.24
C VAL A 117 -9.92 3.88 1.83
N SER A 118 -10.19 5.10 1.41
CA SER A 118 -11.37 5.86 1.85
C SER A 118 -12.68 5.17 1.47
N LEU A 119 -12.77 4.65 0.25
CA LEU A 119 -13.94 3.89 -0.20
C LEU A 119 -14.10 2.61 0.63
N THR A 120 -13.00 1.91 0.91
CA THR A 120 -13.02 0.73 1.78
C THR A 120 -13.59 1.08 3.14
N ALA A 121 -13.15 2.18 3.74
CA ALA A 121 -13.63 2.62 5.05
C ALA A 121 -15.13 2.92 5.02
N ARG A 122 -15.63 3.52 3.95
CA ARG A 122 -17.06 3.81 3.79
C ARG A 122 -17.87 2.53 3.69
N LEU A 123 -17.42 1.58 2.86
CA LEU A 123 -18.11 0.30 2.69
C LEU A 123 -18.11 -0.50 4.01
N ASP A 124 -17.00 -0.47 4.72
CA ASP A 124 -16.88 -1.12 6.03
C ASP A 124 -17.88 -0.52 7.04
N ALA A 125 -17.94 0.81 7.10
CA ALA A 125 -18.86 1.52 7.99
C ALA A 125 -20.32 1.23 7.64
N ASP A 126 -20.64 1.01 6.37
CA ASP A 126 -21.98 0.69 5.89
C ASP A 126 -22.35 -0.79 6.09
N GLY A 127 -21.44 -1.59 6.65
CA GLY A 127 -21.73 -2.98 7.01
C GLY A 127 -21.50 -4.00 5.90
N TYR A 128 -20.83 -3.64 4.82
CA TYR A 128 -20.50 -4.59 3.76
C TYR A 128 -19.57 -5.67 4.26
N SER A 129 -19.77 -6.91 3.81
CA SER A 129 -18.88 -8.03 4.11
C SER A 129 -17.53 -7.85 3.41
N GLN A 130 -16.51 -8.54 3.91
CA GLN A 130 -15.19 -8.52 3.26
C GLN A 130 -15.29 -8.96 1.79
N ALA A 131 -16.04 -10.02 1.51
CA ALA A 131 -16.21 -10.51 0.14
C ALA A 131 -16.85 -9.44 -0.76
N SER A 132 -17.87 -8.72 -0.26
CA SER A 132 -18.52 -7.64 -1.00
C SER A 132 -17.58 -6.47 -1.23
N ILE A 133 -16.80 -6.09 -0.21
CA ILE A 133 -15.81 -5.01 -0.31
C ILE A 133 -14.78 -5.36 -1.39
N ILE A 134 -14.21 -6.55 -1.35
CA ILE A 134 -13.23 -7.01 -2.35
C ILE A 134 -13.85 -6.94 -3.75
N SER A 135 -15.06 -7.42 -3.92
CA SER A 135 -15.73 -7.44 -5.21
C SER A 135 -15.96 -6.04 -5.77
N ILE A 136 -16.43 -5.12 -4.93
CA ILE A 136 -16.69 -3.73 -5.33
C ILE A 136 -15.37 -3.02 -5.71
N LEU A 137 -14.33 -3.16 -4.87
CA LEU A 137 -13.05 -2.51 -5.11
C LEU A 137 -12.37 -3.06 -6.37
N THR A 138 -12.44 -4.37 -6.57
CA THR A 138 -11.87 -5.00 -7.76
C THR A 138 -12.57 -4.53 -9.04
N ALA A 139 -13.89 -4.43 -9.01
CA ALA A 139 -14.67 -3.93 -10.14
C ALA A 139 -14.34 -2.46 -10.46
N GLU A 140 -14.19 -1.62 -9.44
CA GLU A 140 -13.79 -0.22 -9.63
C GLU A 140 -12.39 -0.13 -10.24
N GLY A 141 -11.45 -0.92 -9.74
CA GLY A 141 -10.07 -0.94 -10.25
C GLY A 141 -9.95 -1.46 -11.67
N ALA A 142 -10.89 -2.26 -12.14
CA ALA A 142 -10.90 -2.81 -13.51
C ALA A 142 -11.54 -1.85 -14.54
N ALA A 143 -12.25 -0.84 -14.07
CA ALA A 143 -12.99 0.09 -14.94
C ALA A 143 -12.07 1.18 -15.60
#